data_bbfe20b7e6a9a5d42d79e32dafa23d75
#
_entry.id   bbfe20b7e6a9a5d42d79e32dafa23d75
#
_cell.length_a   1.000
_cell.length_b   1.000
_cell.length_c   1.000
_cell.angle_alpha   90.00
_cell.angle_beta   90.00
_cell.angle_gamma   90.00
#
_symmetry.space_group_name_H-M   'P 1'
#
loop_
_entity.id
_entity.type
_entity.pdbx_description
1 polymer ?
#
loop_
_entity_poly.entity_id
_entity_poly.type
_entity_poly.pdbx_seq_one_letter_code
_entity_poly.pdbx_strand_id
1 'polypeptide(L)'
;LVWYEGTKSTSSQWTAVANITKNHKTAGAYQLHVYAITVDGKSHFMGKTTFEVTEPSMKVTVENYQKDKGTFDVVVRDIKTPAGVSQVQVPVWAADGQKDLVWHTAKKQNDGSYKATINIADHDYLIGNYNIHVYLRTKNGVLKTYVTDGLNVSMPNVDITAKDKDGAEHTYDLKITSTGIVKNVQRVRFAVWSEMN
;
A
#
# COMPACT_ATOMS: atom_id res chain seq x y z
N LEU A 1 24.83 -4.09 15.95
CA LEU A 1 25.44 -5.36 16.32
C LEU A 1 24.52 -6.09 17.29
N VAL A 2 24.31 -7.39 17.06
CA VAL A 2 23.54 -8.30 17.93
C VAL A 2 24.39 -9.53 18.18
N TRP A 3 24.46 -9.96 19.43
CA TRP A 3 25.17 -11.15 19.86
C TRP A 3 24.17 -12.31 20.00
N TYR A 4 24.59 -13.50 19.54
CA TYR A 4 23.84 -14.75 19.66
C TYR A 4 24.72 -15.79 20.35
N GLU A 5 24.21 -16.41 21.38
CA GLU A 5 24.90 -17.46 22.09
C GLU A 5 24.85 -18.78 21.30
N GLY A 6 26.00 -19.42 21.17
CA GLY A 6 26.14 -20.71 20.55
C GLY A 6 25.79 -21.84 21.51
N THR A 7 25.00 -22.81 21.04
CA THR A 7 24.73 -24.06 21.77
C THR A 7 25.60 -25.18 21.22
N LYS A 8 26.26 -25.92 22.08
CA LYS A 8 27.07 -27.07 21.70
C LYS A 8 26.16 -28.19 21.18
N SER A 9 26.33 -28.59 19.94
CA SER A 9 25.53 -29.65 19.28
C SER A 9 26.26 -30.99 19.23
N THR A 10 27.60 -30.98 19.16
CA THR A 10 28.47 -32.17 19.25
C THR A 10 29.74 -31.83 20.01
N SER A 11 30.69 -32.77 20.13
CA SER A 11 32.00 -32.55 20.80
C SER A 11 32.81 -31.39 20.19
N SER A 12 32.63 -31.11 18.89
CA SER A 12 33.37 -30.11 18.13
C SER A 12 32.51 -29.07 17.42
N GLN A 13 31.17 -29.15 17.52
CA GLN A 13 30.26 -28.25 16.79
C GLN A 13 29.40 -27.40 17.72
N TRP A 14 29.31 -26.12 17.38
CA TRP A 14 28.47 -25.13 18.04
C TRP A 14 27.52 -24.50 17.02
N THR A 15 26.28 -24.28 17.38
CA THR A 15 25.25 -23.69 16.51
C THR A 15 24.56 -22.53 17.19
N ALA A 16 24.18 -21.54 16.40
CA ALA A 16 23.32 -20.44 16.83
C ALA A 16 22.32 -20.09 15.72
N VAL A 17 21.15 -19.58 16.08
CA VAL A 17 20.15 -19.09 15.13
C VAL A 17 20.10 -17.57 15.19
N ALA A 18 20.56 -16.92 14.14
CA ALA A 18 20.47 -15.48 13.98
C ALA A 18 19.07 -15.08 13.51
N ASN A 19 18.41 -14.21 14.26
CA ASN A 19 17.12 -13.64 13.88
C ASN A 19 17.29 -12.19 13.44
N ILE A 20 17.21 -11.93 12.13
CA ILE A 20 17.41 -10.60 11.55
C ILE A 20 16.39 -9.56 12.02
N THR A 21 15.26 -9.98 12.63
CA THR A 21 14.32 -9.01 13.24
C THR A 21 14.96 -8.19 14.35
N LYS A 22 16.03 -8.69 14.95
CA LYS A 22 16.85 -7.98 15.94
C LYS A 22 17.92 -7.07 15.29
N ASN A 23 18.16 -7.23 13.98
CA ASN A 23 19.19 -6.52 13.22
C ASN A 23 18.57 -5.52 12.23
N HIS A 24 17.68 -4.64 12.69
CA HIS A 24 17.02 -3.60 11.89
C HIS A 24 16.11 -4.11 10.76
N LYS A 25 15.93 -5.42 10.58
CA LYS A 25 15.04 -6.04 9.58
C LYS A 25 15.34 -5.63 8.14
N THR A 26 16.60 -5.36 7.82
CA THR A 26 17.02 -4.93 6.48
C THR A 26 17.40 -6.11 5.61
N ALA A 27 17.22 -5.99 4.29
CA ALA A 27 17.84 -6.86 3.32
C ALA A 27 19.30 -6.44 3.06
N GLY A 28 20.08 -7.33 2.44
CA GLY A 28 21.46 -7.08 2.07
C GLY A 28 22.46 -7.95 2.81
N ALA A 29 23.74 -7.60 2.69
CA ALA A 29 24.85 -8.38 3.22
C ALA A 29 25.02 -8.19 4.73
N TYR A 30 25.14 -9.31 5.42
CA TYR A 30 25.42 -9.37 6.85
C TYR A 30 26.80 -9.96 7.08
N GLN A 31 27.55 -9.35 8.02
CA GLN A 31 28.81 -9.92 8.50
C GLN A 31 28.58 -10.75 9.75
N LEU A 32 29.16 -11.92 9.78
CA LEU A 32 29.20 -12.82 10.94
C LEU A 32 30.62 -12.95 11.42
N HIS A 33 30.87 -12.59 12.68
CA HIS A 33 32.11 -12.89 13.39
C HIS A 33 31.83 -13.91 14.51
N VAL A 34 32.73 -14.85 14.68
CA VAL A 34 32.61 -15.87 15.72
C VAL A 34 33.75 -15.68 16.74
N TYR A 35 33.36 -15.74 18.01
CA TYR A 35 34.29 -15.63 19.14
C TYR A 35 34.06 -16.80 20.10
N ALA A 36 35.13 -17.42 20.55
CA ALA A 36 35.14 -18.37 21.64
C ALA A 36 35.42 -17.66 22.97
N ILE A 37 34.64 -18.00 23.99
CA ILE A 37 34.86 -17.49 25.34
C ILE A 37 35.41 -18.65 26.15
N THR A 38 36.62 -18.46 26.72
CA THR A 38 37.29 -19.46 27.58
C THR A 38 36.78 -19.40 29.01
N VAL A 39 37.04 -20.43 29.81
CA VAL A 39 36.58 -20.53 31.22
C VAL A 39 37.07 -19.39 32.12
N ASP A 40 38.20 -18.75 31.76
CA ASP A 40 38.71 -17.57 32.42
C ASP A 40 38.07 -16.25 31.91
N GLY A 41 37.08 -16.34 31.05
CA GLY A 41 36.28 -15.20 30.53
C GLY A 41 36.93 -14.45 29.37
N LYS A 42 38.06 -14.93 28.85
CA LYS A 42 38.71 -14.28 27.70
C LYS A 42 38.04 -14.60 26.40
N SER A 43 37.88 -13.59 25.53
CA SER A 43 37.29 -13.69 24.21
C SER A 43 38.38 -13.86 23.13
N HIS A 44 38.21 -14.87 22.28
CA HIS A 44 39.12 -15.20 21.19
C HIS A 44 38.41 -15.17 19.86
N PHE A 45 38.86 -14.33 18.93
CA PHE A 45 38.31 -14.29 17.58
C PHE A 45 38.64 -15.58 16.83
N MET A 46 37.58 -16.29 16.34
CA MET A 46 37.75 -17.58 15.65
C MET A 46 37.67 -17.44 14.12
N GLY A 47 37.04 -16.39 13.62
CA GLY A 47 36.88 -16.18 12.20
C GLY A 47 35.62 -15.36 11.85
N LYS A 48 35.51 -15.09 10.56
CA LYS A 48 34.38 -14.33 10.01
C LYS A 48 33.90 -14.89 8.69
N THR A 49 32.62 -14.64 8.39
CA THR A 49 32.03 -14.91 7.09
C THR A 49 30.92 -13.91 6.83
N THR A 50 30.27 -14.00 5.68
CA THR A 50 29.11 -13.18 5.32
C THR A 50 27.95 -14.08 4.91
N PHE A 51 26.73 -13.57 5.07
CA PHE A 51 25.54 -14.13 4.48
C PHE A 51 24.65 -13.01 3.96
N GLU A 52 23.70 -13.32 3.08
CA GLU A 52 22.83 -12.33 2.48
C GLU A 52 21.38 -12.59 2.81
N VAL A 53 20.68 -11.52 3.15
CA VAL A 53 19.22 -11.51 3.28
C VAL A 53 18.66 -10.93 1.99
N THR A 54 17.99 -11.78 1.20
CA THR A 54 17.45 -11.40 -0.11
C THR A 54 16.41 -10.31 0.01
N GLU A 55 16.55 -9.26 -0.80
CA GLU A 55 15.54 -8.22 -0.92
C GLU A 55 14.28 -8.77 -1.57
N PRO A 56 13.09 -8.54 -1.00
CA PRO A 56 11.84 -8.93 -1.64
C PRO A 56 11.61 -8.16 -2.94
N SER A 57 11.03 -8.82 -3.94
CA SER A 57 10.56 -8.18 -5.16
C SER A 57 9.08 -8.46 -5.40
N MET A 58 8.42 -7.56 -6.13
CA MET A 58 7.00 -7.67 -6.47
C MET A 58 6.71 -6.83 -7.72
N LYS A 59 5.60 -7.16 -8.39
CA LYS A 59 5.00 -6.34 -9.44
C LYS A 59 3.67 -5.80 -8.93
N VAL A 60 3.45 -4.51 -9.10
CA VAL A 60 2.22 -3.82 -8.69
C VAL A 60 1.51 -3.28 -9.92
N THR A 61 0.19 -3.48 -9.98
CA THR A 61 -0.69 -2.92 -11.01
C THR A 61 -1.91 -2.30 -10.36
N VAL A 62 -2.36 -1.18 -10.94
CA VAL A 62 -3.66 -0.59 -10.66
C VAL A 62 -4.57 -0.95 -11.81
N GLU A 63 -5.69 -1.61 -11.56
CA GLU A 63 -6.54 -2.17 -12.59
C GLU A 63 -8.02 -2.16 -12.21
N ASN A 64 -8.89 -2.58 -13.14
CA ASN A 64 -10.34 -2.69 -12.91
C ASN A 64 -11.01 -1.39 -12.43
N TYR A 65 -10.54 -0.24 -12.92
CA TYR A 65 -11.19 1.02 -12.58
C TYR A 65 -12.62 1.05 -13.14
N GLN A 66 -13.59 1.07 -12.23
CA GLN A 66 -15.01 1.16 -12.54
C GLN A 66 -15.51 2.56 -12.20
N LYS A 67 -15.49 3.43 -13.21
CA LYS A 67 -15.86 4.84 -13.08
C LYS A 67 -17.22 5.03 -12.42
N ASP A 68 -18.23 4.23 -12.83
CA ASP A 68 -19.61 4.36 -12.35
C ASP A 68 -19.82 3.85 -10.92
N LYS A 69 -18.84 3.10 -10.39
CA LYS A 69 -18.86 2.61 -9.00
C LYS A 69 -17.89 3.35 -8.10
N GLY A 70 -16.95 4.09 -8.68
CA GLY A 70 -15.88 4.73 -7.96
C GLY A 70 -14.95 3.73 -7.28
N THR A 71 -14.66 2.59 -7.95
CA THR A 71 -13.79 1.56 -7.38
C THR A 71 -12.66 1.18 -8.32
N PHE A 72 -11.54 0.76 -7.77
CA PHE A 72 -10.42 0.19 -8.52
C PHE A 72 -9.67 -0.84 -7.66
N ASP A 73 -8.92 -1.71 -8.32
CA ASP A 73 -8.11 -2.73 -7.65
C ASP A 73 -6.63 -2.37 -7.70
N VAL A 74 -5.95 -2.55 -6.58
CA VAL A 74 -4.49 -2.56 -6.51
C VAL A 74 -4.06 -4.01 -6.32
N VAL A 75 -3.30 -4.54 -7.28
CA VAL A 75 -2.92 -5.95 -7.30
C VAL A 75 -1.41 -6.10 -7.28
N VAL A 76 -0.94 -6.94 -6.36
CA VAL A 76 0.48 -7.25 -6.16
C VAL A 76 0.72 -8.70 -6.57
N ARG A 77 1.56 -8.88 -7.60
CA ARG A 77 1.89 -10.18 -8.22
C ARG A 77 3.40 -10.42 -8.20
N ASP A 78 3.78 -11.60 -8.66
CA ASP A 78 5.19 -11.99 -8.84
C ASP A 78 6.06 -11.74 -7.60
N ILE A 79 5.47 -11.96 -6.43
CA ILE A 79 6.17 -11.73 -5.17
C ILE A 79 7.24 -12.81 -4.98
N LYS A 80 8.49 -12.37 -4.92
CA LYS A 80 9.64 -13.23 -4.64
C LYS A 80 10.20 -12.87 -3.27
N THR A 81 10.03 -13.74 -2.32
CA THR A 81 10.63 -13.66 -0.99
C THR A 81 10.76 -15.04 -0.36
N PRO A 82 11.99 -15.51 -0.08
CA PRO A 82 12.22 -16.80 0.58
C PRO A 82 11.57 -16.89 1.95
N ALA A 83 11.48 -15.76 2.66
CA ALA A 83 10.89 -15.70 3.99
C ALA A 83 9.35 -15.81 4.00
N GLY A 84 8.71 -15.67 2.84
CA GLY A 84 7.25 -15.58 2.72
C GLY A 84 6.69 -14.21 3.16
N VAL A 85 5.45 -13.94 2.74
CA VAL A 85 4.74 -12.69 3.01
C VAL A 85 4.04 -12.75 4.36
N SER A 86 4.23 -11.72 5.17
CA SER A 86 3.49 -11.49 6.42
C SER A 86 2.26 -10.62 6.17
N GLN A 87 2.43 -9.50 5.43
CA GLN A 87 1.37 -8.54 5.18
C GLN A 87 1.67 -7.73 3.92
N VAL A 88 0.60 -7.34 3.20
CA VAL A 88 0.64 -6.33 2.14
C VAL A 88 -0.35 -5.23 2.49
N GLN A 89 0.14 -4.00 2.61
CA GLN A 89 -0.66 -2.82 2.89
C GLN A 89 -0.59 -1.85 1.72
N VAL A 90 -1.70 -1.18 1.47
CA VAL A 90 -1.87 -0.24 0.37
C VAL A 90 -2.43 1.07 0.94
N PRO A 91 -1.57 2.01 1.37
CA PRO A 91 -2.01 3.36 1.69
C PRO A 91 -2.37 4.10 0.40
N VAL A 92 -3.52 4.77 0.44
CA VAL A 92 -4.09 5.53 -0.68
C VAL A 92 -4.57 6.88 -0.17
N TRP A 93 -4.36 7.94 -0.95
CA TRP A 93 -4.88 9.29 -0.68
C TRP A 93 -4.97 10.11 -1.97
N ALA A 94 -5.84 11.09 -1.98
CA ALA A 94 -6.03 12.05 -3.07
C ALA A 94 -5.78 13.49 -2.61
N ALA A 95 -6.12 13.83 -1.36
CA ALA A 95 -5.97 15.18 -0.84
C ALA A 95 -4.51 15.54 -0.52
N ASP A 96 -4.18 16.82 -0.68
CA ASP A 96 -2.87 17.34 -0.30
C ASP A 96 -2.56 17.12 1.18
N GLY A 97 -1.30 16.75 1.45
CA GLY A 97 -0.86 16.48 2.81
C GLY A 97 -1.45 15.20 3.40
N GLN A 98 -1.92 14.27 2.56
CA GLN A 98 -2.46 12.97 2.97
C GLN A 98 -3.66 13.08 3.94
N LYS A 99 -4.48 14.12 3.82
CA LYS A 99 -5.60 14.38 4.75
C LYS A 99 -6.69 13.29 4.71
N ASP A 100 -6.81 12.59 3.59
CA ASP A 100 -7.73 11.48 3.36
C ASP A 100 -7.03 10.12 3.30
N LEU A 101 -5.83 10.00 3.89
CA LEU A 101 -5.05 8.77 3.85
C LEU A 101 -5.79 7.59 4.50
N VAL A 102 -6.02 6.54 3.72
CA VAL A 102 -6.56 5.27 4.18
C VAL A 102 -5.57 4.14 3.91
N TRP A 103 -5.36 3.29 4.91
CA TRP A 103 -4.52 2.11 4.83
C TRP A 103 -5.38 0.87 4.55
N HIS A 104 -5.31 0.35 3.33
CA HIS A 104 -6.01 -0.87 2.94
C HIS A 104 -5.11 -2.09 3.14
N THR A 105 -5.66 -3.17 3.67
CA THR A 105 -4.94 -4.45 3.74
C THR A 105 -5.30 -5.30 2.53
N ALA A 106 -4.31 -5.61 1.70
CA ALA A 106 -4.51 -6.48 0.54
C ALA A 106 -4.69 -7.94 0.99
N LYS A 107 -5.70 -8.59 0.42
CA LYS A 107 -6.05 -9.99 0.70
C LYS A 107 -5.37 -10.92 -0.30
N LYS A 108 -4.81 -12.02 0.19
CA LYS A 108 -4.24 -13.05 -0.67
C LYS A 108 -5.34 -13.71 -1.50
N GLN A 109 -5.08 -13.87 -2.80
CA GLN A 109 -5.96 -14.51 -3.77
C GLN A 109 -5.53 -15.98 -3.99
N ASN A 110 -6.39 -16.75 -4.67
CA ASN A 110 -6.13 -18.16 -4.98
C ASN A 110 -4.94 -18.38 -5.93
N ASP A 111 -4.66 -17.37 -6.79
CA ASP A 111 -3.51 -17.38 -7.69
C ASP A 111 -2.19 -16.95 -7.02
N GLY A 112 -2.23 -16.71 -5.71
CA GLY A 112 -1.07 -16.26 -4.92
C GLY A 112 -0.81 -14.76 -4.94
N SER A 113 -1.52 -13.98 -5.75
CA SER A 113 -1.47 -12.51 -5.73
C SER A 113 -2.10 -11.95 -4.45
N TYR A 114 -1.90 -10.65 -4.21
CA TYR A 114 -2.58 -9.90 -3.15
C TYR A 114 -3.36 -8.75 -3.78
N LYS A 115 -4.59 -8.57 -3.36
CA LYS A 115 -5.50 -7.57 -3.90
C LYS A 115 -6.14 -6.73 -2.81
N ALA A 116 -6.14 -5.40 -3.02
CA ALA A 116 -6.97 -4.44 -2.29
C ALA A 116 -7.92 -3.76 -3.28
N THR A 117 -9.21 -3.78 -2.98
CA THR A 117 -10.21 -2.98 -3.73
C THR A 117 -10.40 -1.67 -3.00
N ILE A 118 -10.16 -0.59 -3.68
CA ILE A 118 -10.27 0.78 -3.18
C ILE A 118 -11.61 1.34 -3.61
N ASN A 119 -12.29 2.04 -2.69
CA ASN A 119 -13.52 2.76 -2.96
C ASN A 119 -13.28 4.25 -2.70
N ILE A 120 -13.57 5.11 -3.66
CA ILE A 120 -13.39 6.54 -3.50
C ILE A 120 -14.30 7.16 -2.43
N ALA A 121 -15.35 6.44 -2.00
CA ALA A 121 -16.16 6.86 -0.86
C ALA A 121 -15.36 6.92 0.45
N ASP A 122 -14.29 6.13 0.57
CA ASP A 122 -13.38 6.15 1.72
C ASP A 122 -12.47 7.40 1.70
N HIS A 123 -12.51 8.16 0.60
CA HIS A 123 -11.74 9.36 0.31
C HIS A 123 -12.66 10.57 0.01
N ASP A 124 -13.82 10.65 0.69
CA ASP A 124 -14.78 11.75 0.54
C ASP A 124 -15.24 12.02 -0.91
N TYR A 125 -15.23 10.99 -1.75
CA TYR A 125 -15.55 11.08 -3.18
C TYR A 125 -14.67 12.06 -3.96
N LEU A 126 -13.45 12.30 -3.52
CA LEU A 126 -12.51 13.15 -4.24
C LEU A 126 -12.26 12.61 -5.64
N ILE A 127 -12.16 13.54 -6.59
CA ILE A 127 -11.76 13.26 -7.98
C ILE A 127 -10.37 13.82 -8.22
N GLY A 128 -9.69 13.33 -9.24
CA GLY A 128 -8.31 13.72 -9.57
C GLY A 128 -7.31 12.60 -9.31
N ASN A 129 -6.08 12.96 -9.04
CA ASN A 129 -4.99 12.00 -8.93
C ASN A 129 -4.95 11.34 -7.54
N TYR A 130 -5.04 10.03 -7.52
CA TYR A 130 -4.85 9.19 -6.34
C TYR A 130 -3.41 8.73 -6.24
N ASN A 131 -2.77 9.00 -5.12
CA ASN A 131 -1.47 8.46 -4.78
C ASN A 131 -1.65 7.09 -4.16
N ILE A 132 -0.91 6.10 -4.67
CA ILE A 132 -1.06 4.70 -4.27
C ILE A 132 0.32 4.15 -4.00
N HIS A 133 0.59 3.79 -2.76
CA HIS A 133 1.80 3.08 -2.37
C HIS A 133 1.48 1.64 -1.98
N VAL A 134 2.48 0.78 -2.03
CA VAL A 134 2.38 -0.61 -1.56
C VAL A 134 3.53 -0.90 -0.61
N TYR A 135 3.19 -1.49 0.53
CA TYR A 135 4.13 -1.91 1.56
C TYR A 135 4.01 -3.43 1.76
N LEU A 136 5.00 -4.16 1.29
CA LEU A 136 5.11 -5.60 1.49
C LEU A 136 6.03 -5.88 2.67
N ARG A 137 5.49 -6.53 3.69
CA ARG A 137 6.25 -7.01 4.84
C ARG A 137 6.41 -8.52 4.78
N THR A 138 7.65 -8.97 4.90
CA THR A 138 7.98 -10.39 4.95
C THR A 138 7.84 -10.96 6.35
N LYS A 139 7.79 -12.31 6.49
CA LYS A 139 7.71 -12.98 7.82
C LYS A 139 8.94 -12.72 8.69
N ASN A 140 10.11 -12.50 8.08
CA ASN A 140 11.33 -12.12 8.81
C ASN A 140 11.43 -10.60 9.05
N GLY A 141 10.38 -9.83 8.71
CA GLY A 141 10.24 -8.42 9.05
C GLY A 141 10.82 -7.43 8.05
N VAL A 142 11.44 -7.86 6.96
CA VAL A 142 11.92 -6.95 5.90
C VAL A 142 10.73 -6.25 5.26
N LEU A 143 10.87 -4.94 5.03
CA LEU A 143 9.86 -4.11 4.38
C LEU A 143 10.34 -3.72 2.98
N LYS A 144 9.54 -4.01 1.96
CA LYS A 144 9.68 -3.50 0.60
C LYS A 144 8.56 -2.54 0.29
N THR A 145 8.91 -1.35 -0.19
CA THR A 145 7.94 -0.33 -0.62
C THR A 145 7.94 -0.20 -2.13
N TYR A 146 6.79 0.16 -2.68
CA TYR A 146 6.60 0.48 -4.07
C TYR A 146 5.66 1.68 -4.19
N VAL A 147 6.02 2.63 -5.05
CA VAL A 147 5.19 3.80 -5.39
C VAL A 147 4.71 3.59 -6.82
N THR A 148 3.40 3.65 -7.04
CA THR A 148 2.82 3.55 -8.37
C THR A 148 2.76 4.93 -9.05
N ASP A 149 2.45 4.97 -10.34
CA ASP A 149 2.13 6.22 -11.04
C ASP A 149 0.77 6.79 -10.62
N GLY A 150 0.08 6.10 -9.70
CA GLY A 150 -1.24 6.50 -9.22
C GLY A 150 -2.37 6.16 -10.20
N LEU A 151 -3.53 6.77 -9.96
CA LEU A 151 -4.72 6.66 -10.80
C LEU A 151 -5.44 8.00 -10.86
N ASN A 152 -5.75 8.47 -12.06
CA ASN A 152 -6.64 9.62 -12.21
C ASN A 152 -8.10 9.16 -12.16
N VAL A 153 -8.81 9.58 -11.10
CA VAL A 153 -10.22 9.31 -10.89
C VAL A 153 -11.05 10.46 -11.42
N SER A 154 -11.99 10.18 -12.30
CA SER A 154 -12.88 11.17 -12.89
C SER A 154 -14.32 10.96 -12.47
N MET A 155 -15.08 12.06 -12.37
CA MET A 155 -16.52 11.98 -12.12
C MET A 155 -17.23 11.22 -13.26
N PRO A 156 -18.16 10.31 -12.97
CA PRO A 156 -19.06 9.75 -13.98
C PRO A 156 -19.85 10.87 -14.66
N ASN A 157 -20.18 10.65 -15.92
CA ASN A 157 -21.07 11.56 -16.62
C ASN A 157 -22.46 11.52 -15.98
N VAL A 158 -23.02 12.69 -15.71
CA VAL A 158 -24.39 12.86 -15.23
C VAL A 158 -25.11 13.81 -16.18
N ASP A 159 -26.37 13.52 -16.48
CA ASP A 159 -27.17 14.39 -17.31
C ASP A 159 -27.70 15.56 -16.48
N ILE A 160 -27.21 16.75 -16.79
CA ILE A 160 -27.64 18.00 -16.18
C ILE A 160 -28.32 18.81 -17.27
N THR A 161 -29.53 19.24 -17.03
CA THR A 161 -30.29 20.06 -17.96
C THR A 161 -30.81 21.31 -17.29
N ALA A 162 -30.79 22.41 -18.07
CA ALA A 162 -31.48 23.65 -17.74
C ALA A 162 -32.44 23.95 -18.90
N LYS A 163 -33.72 24.10 -18.63
CA LYS A 163 -34.74 24.44 -19.62
C LYS A 163 -35.53 25.62 -19.13
N ASP A 164 -35.85 26.53 -20.04
CA ASP A 164 -36.82 27.60 -19.78
C ASP A 164 -38.14 26.98 -19.32
N LYS A 165 -38.65 27.44 -18.20
CA LYS A 165 -39.82 26.86 -17.55
C LYS A 165 -41.10 27.19 -18.27
N ASP A 166 -41.24 28.44 -18.72
CA ASP A 166 -42.49 28.98 -19.22
C ASP A 166 -42.36 29.93 -20.41
N GLY A 167 -41.16 30.04 -20.99
CA GLY A 167 -40.84 31.01 -22.06
C GLY A 167 -40.82 32.46 -21.57
N ALA A 168 -40.74 32.70 -20.27
CA ALA A 168 -40.72 34.01 -19.67
C ALA A 168 -39.32 34.59 -19.45
N GLU A 169 -38.31 33.93 -19.97
CA GLU A 169 -36.88 34.37 -19.99
C GLU A 169 -36.19 34.51 -18.64
N HIS A 170 -36.89 34.32 -17.53
CA HIS A 170 -36.35 34.58 -16.19
C HIS A 170 -36.35 33.35 -15.27
N THR A 171 -37.00 32.28 -15.65
CA THR A 171 -37.11 31.07 -14.82
C THR A 171 -36.69 29.83 -15.60
N TYR A 172 -35.85 28.98 -14.96
CA TYR A 172 -35.33 27.78 -15.57
C TYR A 172 -35.58 26.57 -14.68
N ASP A 173 -36.08 25.49 -15.27
CA ASP A 173 -36.10 24.17 -14.62
C ASP A 173 -34.74 23.52 -14.71
N LEU A 174 -34.10 23.35 -13.55
CA LEU A 174 -32.81 22.68 -13.44
C LEU A 174 -33.01 21.24 -13.01
N LYS A 175 -32.44 20.31 -13.74
CA LYS A 175 -32.59 18.88 -13.47
C LYS A 175 -31.26 18.15 -13.53
N ILE A 176 -31.04 17.24 -12.57
CA ILE A 176 -30.01 16.22 -12.61
C ILE A 176 -30.68 14.85 -12.54
N THR A 177 -30.27 13.90 -13.37
CA THR A 177 -30.89 12.58 -13.44
C THR A 177 -30.24 11.54 -12.53
N SER A 178 -29.02 11.82 -12.04
CA SER A 178 -28.27 10.92 -11.19
C SER A 178 -27.33 11.72 -10.27
N THR A 179 -27.06 11.20 -9.09
CA THR A 179 -25.99 11.69 -8.22
C THR A 179 -24.63 11.01 -8.52
N GLY A 180 -24.56 10.25 -9.61
CA GLY A 180 -23.36 9.52 -10.02
C GLY A 180 -22.95 8.48 -8.98
N ILE A 181 -21.70 8.57 -8.56
CA ILE A 181 -21.11 7.66 -7.56
C ILE A 181 -21.40 8.03 -6.12
N VAL A 182 -21.86 9.26 -5.87
CA VAL A 182 -22.16 9.75 -4.50
C VAL A 182 -23.42 9.05 -3.97
N LYS A 183 -23.28 8.38 -2.84
CA LYS A 183 -24.38 7.62 -2.19
C LYS A 183 -24.95 8.38 -1.00
N ASN A 184 -26.14 7.95 -0.55
CA ASN A 184 -26.81 8.49 0.64
C ASN A 184 -27.01 10.01 0.57
N VAL A 185 -27.31 10.53 -0.62
CA VAL A 185 -27.49 11.97 -0.84
C VAL A 185 -28.76 12.43 -0.14
N GLN A 186 -28.62 13.34 0.82
CA GLN A 186 -29.73 13.96 1.51
C GLN A 186 -30.27 15.18 0.75
N ARG A 187 -29.39 15.88 0.05
CA ARG A 187 -29.75 17.15 -0.62
C ARG A 187 -28.83 17.44 -1.79
N VAL A 188 -29.40 17.93 -2.90
CA VAL A 188 -28.66 18.47 -4.04
C VAL A 188 -28.83 19.97 -4.06
N ARG A 189 -27.75 20.70 -4.37
CA ARG A 189 -27.77 22.14 -4.57
C ARG A 189 -27.34 22.46 -5.99
N PHE A 190 -28.00 23.43 -6.59
CA PHE A 190 -27.63 23.99 -7.88
C PHE A 190 -27.04 25.38 -7.65
N ALA A 191 -25.80 25.57 -8.07
CA ALA A 191 -25.16 26.89 -8.07
C ALA A 191 -25.27 27.48 -9.48
N VAL A 192 -25.72 28.71 -9.58
CA VAL A 192 -25.88 29.43 -10.84
C VAL A 192 -25.18 30.77 -10.72
N TRP A 193 -24.38 31.10 -11.72
CA TRP A 193 -23.68 32.40 -11.79
C TRP A 193 -23.60 32.85 -13.24
N SER A 194 -23.39 34.16 -13.44
CA SER A 194 -23.12 34.73 -14.74
C SER A 194 -21.63 34.70 -15.04
N GLU A 195 -21.24 34.36 -16.27
CA GLU A 195 -19.85 34.47 -16.77
C GLU A 195 -19.52 35.90 -17.27
N MET A 196 -20.42 36.86 -17.07
CA MET A 196 -20.13 38.24 -17.45
C MET A 196 -19.00 38.80 -16.59
N ASN A 197 -17.90 39.23 -17.26
CA ASN A 197 -16.73 39.90 -16.71
C ASN A 197 -17.06 41.23 -16.04
#